data_f41faef1fb38a3d0ca476c86394406be
#
_entry.id   f41faef1fb38a3d0ca476c86394406be
#
_cell.length_a   1.000
_cell.length_b   1.000
_cell.length_c   1.000
_cell.angle_alpha   90.00
_cell.angle_beta   90.00
_cell.angle_gamma   90.00
#
_symmetry.space_group_name_H-M   'P 1'
#
loop_
_entity.id
_entity.type
_entity.pdbx_description
1 polymer ?
#
loop_
_entity_poly.entity_id
_entity_poly.type
_entity_poly.pdbx_seq_one_letter_code
_entity_poly.pdbx_strand_id
1 'polypeptide(L)'
;MLNKITNFINFFDVGDLRFFILIGKKNFKNLVIITLLISTLVYLFSLNIEKKYISEATIVISPDENKIVNIEEVYSIDTQRNRVNNQIAILKSDEVLEYILEDKKKQLEFERLYSDIKSSFIQRIFKKKTKVDKEYIKSVLRNNFTLTNIPRSDVLKLTFVSKDPKISQLALRSIIDSYQRYEVDSKIQITNYANTKITSRLKDLAKQIDEAEKKLADYKKENNLVDTGNVKELK
;
A
#
# COMPACT_ATOMS: atom_id res chain seq x y z
N MET A 1 -40.96 -29.92 3.38
CA MET A 1 -40.50 -28.79 4.24
C MET A 1 -41.64 -28.14 5.03
N LEU A 2 -42.86 -28.06 4.51
CA LEU A 2 -44.02 -27.49 5.22
C LEU A 2 -44.42 -28.28 6.49
N ASN A 3 -44.33 -29.62 6.51
CA ASN A 3 -44.72 -30.44 7.67
C ASN A 3 -43.81 -30.29 8.92
N LYS A 4 -42.60 -29.75 8.80
CA LYS A 4 -41.74 -29.43 9.95
C LYS A 4 -42.10 -28.08 10.61
N ILE A 5 -42.64 -27.17 9.85
CA ILE A 5 -43.05 -25.85 10.37
C ILE A 5 -44.37 -25.96 11.12
N THR A 6 -45.31 -26.77 10.65
CA THR A 6 -46.57 -27.03 11.31
C THR A 6 -46.40 -27.75 12.65
N ASN A 7 -45.45 -28.68 12.77
CA ASN A 7 -45.15 -29.34 14.05
C ASN A 7 -44.44 -28.42 15.07
N PHE A 8 -43.79 -27.34 14.63
CA PHE A 8 -43.14 -26.37 15.53
C PHE A 8 -44.19 -25.38 16.11
N ILE A 9 -45.24 -25.08 15.34
CA ILE A 9 -46.33 -24.18 15.78
C ILE A 9 -47.26 -24.87 16.76
N ASN A 10 -47.47 -26.18 16.62
CA ASN A 10 -48.29 -26.99 17.53
C ASN A 10 -47.62 -27.35 18.88
N PHE A 11 -46.33 -27.01 19.05
CA PHE A 11 -45.60 -27.20 20.31
C PHE A 11 -45.88 -26.10 21.34
N PHE A 12 -46.42 -24.96 20.92
CA PHE A 12 -46.90 -23.92 21.80
C PHE A 12 -48.42 -24.05 22.00
N ASP A 13 -48.80 -24.91 22.93
CA ASP A 13 -50.18 -25.00 23.35
C ASP A 13 -50.63 -23.70 24.01
N VAL A 14 -51.87 -23.27 23.76
CA VAL A 14 -52.47 -22.00 24.31
C VAL A 14 -52.42 -22.01 25.84
N GLY A 15 -52.37 -23.21 26.46
CA GLY A 15 -52.14 -23.41 27.88
C GLY A 15 -50.79 -22.91 28.36
N ASP A 16 -49.73 -23.13 27.59
CA ASP A 16 -48.37 -22.71 27.93
C ASP A 16 -48.25 -21.18 27.90
N LEU A 17 -48.88 -20.53 26.94
CA LEU A 17 -48.91 -19.06 26.87
C LEU A 17 -49.56 -18.41 28.10
N ARG A 18 -50.69 -18.99 28.58
CA ARG A 18 -51.34 -18.52 29.80
C ARG A 18 -50.47 -18.72 31.04
N PHE A 19 -49.77 -19.82 31.12
CA PHE A 19 -48.87 -20.17 32.19
C PHE A 19 -47.67 -19.17 32.23
N PHE A 20 -47.06 -18.86 31.06
CA PHE A 20 -45.98 -17.85 30.97
C PHE A 20 -46.48 -16.46 31.37
N ILE A 21 -47.70 -16.08 30.95
CA ILE A 21 -48.29 -14.76 31.33
C ILE A 21 -48.54 -14.69 32.84
N LEU A 22 -49.03 -15.79 33.48
CA LEU A 22 -49.25 -15.83 34.91
C LEU A 22 -47.94 -15.76 35.73
N ILE A 23 -46.92 -16.48 35.31
CA ILE A 23 -45.57 -16.42 35.91
C ILE A 23 -45.00 -15.02 35.74
N GLY A 24 -45.15 -14.45 34.53
CA GLY A 24 -44.69 -13.09 34.24
C GLY A 24 -45.36 -12.06 35.14
N LYS A 25 -46.66 -12.13 35.36
CA LYS A 25 -47.41 -11.24 36.30
C LYS A 25 -46.95 -11.42 37.75
N LYS A 26 -46.73 -12.67 38.21
CA LYS A 26 -46.30 -12.95 39.57
C LYS A 26 -44.88 -12.43 39.86
N ASN A 27 -43.99 -12.52 38.88
CA ASN A 27 -42.59 -12.10 39.02
C ASN A 27 -42.23 -10.83 38.26
N PHE A 28 -43.23 -9.99 37.91
CA PHE A 28 -43.10 -8.82 37.06
C PHE A 28 -41.96 -7.88 37.53
N LYS A 29 -41.84 -7.65 38.84
CA LYS A 29 -40.78 -6.80 39.43
C LYS A 29 -39.39 -7.36 39.14
N ASN A 30 -39.21 -8.66 39.33
CA ASN A 30 -37.91 -9.32 39.06
C ASN A 30 -37.57 -9.33 37.57
N LEU A 31 -38.57 -9.55 36.70
CA LEU A 31 -38.42 -9.52 35.26
C LEU A 31 -37.99 -8.13 34.77
N VAL A 32 -38.63 -7.06 35.27
CA VAL A 32 -38.27 -5.67 34.96
C VAL A 32 -36.85 -5.37 35.42
N ILE A 33 -36.47 -5.78 36.63
CA ILE A 33 -35.11 -5.56 37.14
C ILE A 33 -34.06 -6.26 36.29
N ILE A 34 -34.29 -7.53 35.90
CA ILE A 34 -33.35 -8.29 35.07
C ILE A 34 -33.24 -7.65 33.69
N THR A 35 -34.36 -7.27 33.09
CA THR A 35 -34.35 -6.61 31.76
C THR A 35 -33.60 -5.29 31.80
N LEU A 36 -33.80 -4.49 32.86
CA LEU A 36 -33.11 -3.21 33.04
C LEU A 36 -31.60 -3.42 33.24
N LEU A 37 -31.21 -4.46 34.01
CA LEU A 37 -29.82 -4.80 34.25
C LEU A 37 -29.13 -5.24 32.95
N ILE A 38 -29.76 -6.12 32.15
CA ILE A 38 -29.24 -6.55 30.85
C ILE A 38 -29.14 -5.36 29.90
N SER A 39 -30.18 -4.51 29.81
CA SER A 39 -30.18 -3.33 28.97
C SER A 39 -29.04 -2.37 29.33
N THR A 40 -28.82 -2.13 30.62
CA THR A 40 -27.72 -1.28 31.10
C THR A 40 -26.36 -1.89 30.73
N LEU A 41 -26.23 -3.20 30.85
CA LEU A 41 -24.99 -3.89 30.52
C LEU A 41 -24.71 -3.82 29.01
N VAL A 42 -25.71 -4.03 28.16
CA VAL A 42 -25.60 -3.89 26.70
C VAL A 42 -25.28 -2.44 26.31
N TYR A 43 -25.92 -1.46 26.99
CA TYR A 43 -25.61 -0.05 26.76
C TYR A 43 -24.17 0.30 27.09
N LEU A 44 -23.65 -0.17 28.22
CA LEU A 44 -22.25 0.00 28.62
C LEU A 44 -21.27 -0.65 27.63
N PHE A 45 -21.61 -1.85 27.12
CA PHE A 45 -20.82 -2.50 26.05
C PHE A 45 -20.87 -1.71 24.74
N SER A 46 -22.03 -1.17 24.37
CA SER A 46 -22.20 -0.35 23.16
C SER A 46 -21.35 0.91 23.17
N LEU A 47 -21.14 1.53 24.33
CA LEU A 47 -20.27 2.71 24.48
C LEU A 47 -18.77 2.40 24.20
N ASN A 48 -18.36 1.13 24.30
CA ASN A 48 -17.00 0.70 24.05
C ASN A 48 -16.71 0.38 22.59
N ILE A 49 -17.70 0.45 21.70
CA ILE A 49 -17.48 0.20 20.27
C ILE A 49 -16.67 1.35 19.69
N GLU A 50 -15.44 1.03 19.30
CA GLU A 50 -14.54 2.00 18.68
C GLU A 50 -14.99 2.35 17.25
N LYS A 51 -15.13 3.63 16.99
CA LYS A 51 -15.40 4.12 15.62
C LYS A 51 -14.15 3.89 14.77
N LYS A 52 -14.36 3.38 13.56
CA LYS A 52 -13.31 3.20 12.55
C LYS A 52 -13.63 4.08 11.35
N TYR A 53 -12.64 4.84 10.92
CA TYR A 53 -12.71 5.70 9.75
C TYR A 53 -11.83 5.12 8.66
N ILE A 54 -12.35 5.09 7.46
CA ILE A 54 -11.69 4.49 6.29
C ILE A 54 -11.43 5.61 5.30
N SER A 55 -10.18 5.76 4.88
CA SER A 55 -9.80 6.57 3.73
C SER A 55 -9.45 5.64 2.57
N GLU A 56 -9.92 5.99 1.38
CA GLU A 56 -9.68 5.22 0.16
C GLU A 56 -9.09 6.11 -0.91
N ALA A 57 -8.18 5.55 -1.68
CA ALA A 57 -7.62 6.16 -2.89
C ALA A 57 -7.38 5.09 -3.94
N THR A 58 -7.27 5.51 -5.18
CA THR A 58 -6.96 4.64 -6.31
C THR A 58 -5.73 5.18 -7.03
N ILE A 59 -4.81 4.29 -7.37
CA ILE A 59 -3.68 4.60 -8.24
C ILE A 59 -3.73 3.71 -9.48
N VAL A 60 -3.33 4.29 -10.61
CA VAL A 60 -3.18 3.56 -11.87
C VAL A 60 -1.70 3.29 -12.08
N ILE A 61 -1.36 2.04 -12.33
CA ILE A 61 0.01 1.64 -12.64
C ILE A 61 0.18 1.74 -14.15
N SER A 62 0.86 2.81 -14.59
CA SER A 62 1.17 2.96 -16.01
C SER A 62 2.18 1.90 -16.46
N PRO A 63 2.05 1.35 -17.66
CA PRO A 63 3.10 0.57 -18.28
C PRO A 63 4.36 1.43 -18.41
N ASP A 64 5.54 0.87 -18.13
CA ASP A 64 6.80 1.57 -18.41
C ASP A 64 6.92 1.78 -19.93
N GLU A 65 6.78 3.03 -20.38
CA GLU A 65 6.87 3.42 -21.80
C GLU A 65 8.29 3.31 -22.36
N ASN A 66 9.29 2.99 -21.54
CA ASN A 66 10.71 2.96 -21.93
C ASN A 66 11.18 1.66 -22.59
N LYS A 67 10.30 0.87 -23.19
CA LYS A 67 10.72 -0.23 -24.07
C LYS A 67 11.03 0.29 -25.45
N ILE A 68 12.29 0.68 -25.67
CA ILE A 68 12.85 1.03 -27.01
C ILE A 68 12.84 -0.18 -27.98
N VAL A 69 12.38 -1.31 -27.57
CA VAL A 69 12.28 -2.51 -28.41
C VAL A 69 10.81 -2.86 -28.58
N ASN A 70 10.32 -2.62 -29.79
CA ASN A 70 9.07 -3.15 -30.32
C ASN A 70 9.17 -4.69 -30.37
N ILE A 71 8.93 -5.34 -29.26
CA ILE A 71 8.66 -6.77 -29.27
C ILE A 71 7.17 -6.90 -28.97
N GLU A 72 6.44 -7.09 -30.01
CA GLU A 72 4.98 -7.26 -30.09
C GLU A 72 4.44 -8.44 -29.29
N GLU A 73 5.27 -9.05 -28.44
CA GLU A 73 5.03 -10.41 -27.95
C GLU A 73 4.83 -10.57 -26.44
N VAL A 74 4.72 -9.53 -25.61
CA VAL A 74 4.63 -9.77 -24.16
C VAL A 74 3.59 -8.88 -23.44
N TYR A 75 2.42 -8.73 -24.01
CA TYR A 75 1.24 -8.38 -23.23
C TYR A 75 0.52 -9.65 -22.76
N SER A 76 1.26 -10.56 -22.14
CA SER A 76 0.65 -11.67 -21.46
C SER A 76 0.03 -11.18 -20.13
N ILE A 77 -1.11 -11.74 -19.76
CA ILE A 77 -1.78 -11.53 -18.46
C ILE A 77 -0.79 -11.73 -17.30
N ASP A 78 0.20 -12.61 -17.47
CA ASP A 78 1.24 -12.87 -16.47
C ASP A 78 2.19 -11.69 -16.27
N THR A 79 2.54 -10.97 -17.35
CA THR A 79 3.42 -9.77 -17.25
C THR A 79 2.69 -8.64 -16.53
N GLN A 80 1.41 -8.44 -16.80
CA GLN A 80 0.57 -7.47 -16.10
C GLN A 80 0.45 -7.81 -14.61
N ARG A 81 0.16 -9.08 -14.29
CA ARG A 81 0.05 -9.56 -12.90
C ARG A 81 1.35 -9.37 -12.13
N ASN A 82 2.49 -9.71 -12.72
CA ASN A 82 3.79 -9.53 -12.09
C ASN A 82 4.12 -8.07 -11.83
N ARG A 83 3.79 -7.18 -12.76
CA ARG A 83 3.97 -5.72 -12.61
C ARG A 83 3.15 -5.18 -11.45
N VAL A 84 1.86 -5.52 -11.38
CA VAL A 84 0.98 -5.10 -10.28
C VAL A 84 1.48 -5.64 -8.94
N ASN A 85 1.90 -6.91 -8.89
CA ASN A 85 2.43 -7.52 -7.68
C ASN A 85 3.74 -6.84 -7.21
N ASN A 86 4.61 -6.47 -8.15
CA ASN A 86 5.83 -5.72 -7.83
C ASN A 86 5.49 -4.35 -7.22
N GLN A 87 4.53 -3.64 -7.77
CA GLN A 87 4.10 -2.35 -7.23
C GLN A 87 3.44 -2.48 -5.85
N ILE A 88 2.67 -3.55 -5.63
CA ILE A 88 2.15 -3.87 -4.29
C ILE A 88 3.29 -4.12 -3.30
N ALA A 89 4.33 -4.85 -3.70
CA ALA A 89 5.49 -5.11 -2.85
C ALA A 89 6.23 -3.81 -2.50
N ILE A 90 6.45 -2.93 -3.48
CA ILE A 90 7.09 -1.62 -3.28
C ILE A 90 6.27 -0.74 -2.34
N LEU A 91 4.95 -0.62 -2.57
CA LEU A 91 4.05 0.18 -1.71
C LEU A 91 4.00 -0.31 -0.25
N LYS A 92 4.27 -1.59 -0.02
CA LYS A 92 4.34 -2.19 1.32
C LYS A 92 5.75 -2.22 1.89
N SER A 93 6.74 -1.81 1.12
CA SER A 93 8.14 -1.86 1.53
C SER A 93 8.44 -0.88 2.66
N ASP A 94 9.49 -1.18 3.39
CA ASP A 94 9.97 -0.32 4.46
C ASP A 94 10.55 0.99 3.92
N GLU A 95 11.12 0.94 2.72
CA GLU A 95 11.69 2.10 2.06
C GLU A 95 10.64 3.19 1.86
N VAL A 96 9.46 2.85 1.32
CA VAL A 96 8.37 3.81 1.13
C VAL A 96 7.89 4.39 2.46
N LEU A 97 7.82 3.56 3.51
CA LEU A 97 7.44 4.03 4.84
C LEU A 97 8.51 4.93 5.48
N GLU A 98 9.80 4.70 5.18
CA GLU A 98 10.90 5.55 5.64
C GLU A 98 10.83 6.94 5.04
N TYR A 99 10.51 7.09 3.75
CA TYR A 99 10.27 8.40 3.13
C TYR A 99 9.21 9.24 3.86
N ILE A 100 8.19 8.59 4.48
CA ILE A 100 7.21 9.31 5.31
C ILE A 100 7.87 9.87 6.55
N LEU A 101 8.77 9.10 7.17
CA LEU A 101 9.40 9.43 8.45
C LEU A 101 10.63 10.35 8.31
N GLU A 102 11.17 10.51 7.11
CA GLU A 102 12.21 11.48 6.79
C GLU A 102 11.67 12.92 6.78
N ASP A 103 10.40 13.10 6.41
CA ASP A 103 9.74 14.39 6.48
C ASP A 103 9.40 14.74 7.93
N LYS A 104 10.25 15.56 8.56
CA LYS A 104 10.08 15.98 9.96
C LYS A 104 8.71 16.59 10.25
N LYS A 105 8.10 17.29 9.27
CA LYS A 105 6.78 17.87 9.45
C LYS A 105 5.71 16.79 9.55
N LYS A 106 5.73 15.83 8.63
CA LYS A 106 4.81 14.69 8.64
C LYS A 106 5.01 13.84 9.90
N GLN A 107 6.26 13.56 10.27
CA GLN A 107 6.57 12.83 11.50
C GLN A 107 5.96 13.50 12.74
N LEU A 108 6.18 14.80 12.94
CA LEU A 108 5.64 15.55 14.07
C LEU A 108 4.11 15.59 14.07
N GLU A 109 3.49 15.68 12.90
CA GLU A 109 2.04 15.66 12.76
C GLU A 109 1.48 14.29 13.15
N PHE A 110 2.10 13.19 12.73
CA PHE A 110 1.76 11.85 13.17
C PHE A 110 1.94 11.67 14.68
N GLU A 111 3.09 12.08 15.22
CA GLU A 111 3.36 12.00 16.67
C GLU A 111 2.28 12.73 17.49
N ARG A 112 1.89 13.93 17.04
CA ARG A 112 0.85 14.72 17.68
C ARG A 112 -0.51 14.03 17.65
N LEU A 113 -0.96 13.62 16.46
CA LEU A 113 -2.26 13.00 16.26
C LEU A 113 -2.37 11.65 16.99
N TYR A 114 -1.30 10.83 16.96
CA TYR A 114 -1.30 9.56 17.67
C TYR A 114 -1.18 9.71 19.20
N SER A 115 -0.50 10.76 19.68
CA SER A 115 -0.46 11.05 21.11
C SER A 115 -1.83 11.43 21.66
N ASP A 116 -2.62 12.17 20.89
CA ASP A 116 -3.97 12.58 21.26
C ASP A 116 -4.94 11.39 21.36
N ILE A 117 -4.86 10.44 20.41
CA ILE A 117 -5.70 9.23 20.42
C ILE A 117 -5.33 8.29 21.55
N LYS A 118 -4.03 8.13 21.81
CA LYS A 118 -3.53 7.21 22.85
C LYS A 118 -3.85 7.69 24.28
N SER A 119 -4.33 8.93 24.42
CA SER A 119 -4.84 9.46 25.69
C SER A 119 -6.24 8.95 26.03
N SER A 120 -6.52 7.65 25.83
CA SER A 120 -7.74 6.97 26.27
C SER A 120 -7.94 7.17 27.77
N PHE A 121 -9.22 7.24 28.22
CA PHE A 121 -9.62 7.53 29.58
C PHE A 121 -8.82 6.76 30.66
N ILE A 122 -8.47 5.50 30.39
CA ILE A 122 -7.66 4.65 31.27
C ILE A 122 -6.20 5.15 31.40
N GLN A 123 -5.61 5.67 30.33
CA GLN A 123 -4.22 6.18 30.34
C GLN A 123 -4.10 7.57 30.98
N ARG A 124 -5.19 8.38 30.97
CA ARG A 124 -5.26 9.62 31.74
C ARG A 124 -5.15 9.36 33.25
N ILE A 125 -5.69 8.22 33.74
CA ILE A 125 -5.62 7.83 35.15
C ILE A 125 -4.21 7.36 35.52
N PHE A 126 -3.54 6.63 34.59
CA PHE A 126 -2.22 6.03 34.88
C PHE A 126 -1.00 6.86 34.47
N LYS A 127 -1.16 8.10 33.96
CA LYS A 127 -0.08 9.06 33.60
C LYS A 127 1.10 8.47 32.81
N LYS A 128 0.95 7.36 32.12
CA LYS A 128 2.02 6.75 31.36
C LYS A 128 2.06 7.37 29.96
N LYS A 129 2.88 8.43 29.77
CA LYS A 129 3.22 8.96 28.44
C LYS A 129 3.99 7.88 27.68
N THR A 130 3.32 7.11 26.86
CA THR A 130 4.01 6.22 25.91
C THR A 130 4.58 7.11 24.80
N LYS A 131 5.90 7.20 24.70
CA LYS A 131 6.55 7.87 23.57
C LYS A 131 6.04 7.22 22.28
N VAL A 132 5.55 8.03 21.37
CA VAL A 132 5.25 7.62 20.00
C VAL A 132 6.58 7.67 19.27
N ASP A 133 7.22 6.51 19.11
CA ASP A 133 8.50 6.38 18.42
C ASP A 133 8.25 6.13 16.92
N LYS A 134 9.27 6.39 16.08
CA LYS A 134 9.22 6.15 14.62
C LYS A 134 8.79 4.73 14.29
N GLU A 135 9.32 3.73 15.00
CA GLU A 135 8.97 2.34 14.82
C GLU A 135 7.49 2.04 15.13
N TYR A 136 6.93 2.72 16.14
CA TYR A 136 5.51 2.61 16.41
C TYR A 136 4.68 3.16 15.26
N ILE A 137 5.02 4.34 14.71
CA ILE A 137 4.31 4.93 13.57
C ILE A 137 4.41 4.00 12.36
N LYS A 138 5.60 3.47 12.06
CA LYS A 138 5.85 2.52 10.95
C LYS A 138 4.98 1.27 11.08
N SER A 139 4.92 0.68 12.29
CA SER A 139 4.09 -0.50 12.55
C SER A 139 2.60 -0.21 12.38
N VAL A 140 2.13 0.94 12.82
CA VAL A 140 0.72 1.34 12.67
C VAL A 140 0.38 1.61 11.20
N LEU A 141 1.26 2.30 10.45
CA LEU A 141 1.09 2.52 9.03
C LEU A 141 0.99 1.18 8.28
N ARG A 142 1.86 0.23 8.58
CA ARG A 142 1.87 -1.10 7.95
C ARG A 142 0.61 -1.92 8.27
N ASN A 143 0.19 -1.96 9.53
CA ASN A 143 -0.91 -2.82 9.98
C ASN A 143 -2.29 -2.32 9.55
N ASN A 144 -2.44 -1.02 9.34
CA ASN A 144 -3.73 -0.41 8.99
C ASN A 144 -3.85 -0.06 7.50
N PHE A 145 -2.81 -0.34 6.72
CA PHE A 145 -2.78 -0.12 5.28
C PHE A 145 -3.09 -1.40 4.53
N THR A 146 -4.08 -1.35 3.66
CA THR A 146 -4.50 -2.47 2.82
C THR A 146 -4.47 -2.07 1.35
N LEU A 147 -3.92 -2.94 0.52
CA LEU A 147 -3.88 -2.83 -0.92
C LEU A 147 -4.74 -3.92 -1.54
N THR A 148 -5.64 -3.52 -2.43
CA THR A 148 -6.50 -4.44 -3.18
C THR A 148 -6.33 -4.19 -4.67
N ASN A 149 -5.95 -5.22 -5.41
CA ASN A 149 -5.91 -5.16 -6.86
C ASN A 149 -7.34 -5.28 -7.42
N ILE A 150 -7.68 -4.42 -8.37
CA ILE A 150 -8.92 -4.54 -9.14
C ILE A 150 -8.66 -5.55 -10.27
N PRO A 151 -9.36 -6.68 -10.29
CA PRO A 151 -9.11 -7.74 -11.27
C PRO A 151 -9.18 -7.23 -12.72
N ARG A 152 -8.24 -7.66 -13.55
CA ARG A 152 -8.14 -7.31 -14.96
C ARG A 152 -7.95 -5.81 -15.23
N SER A 153 -7.34 -5.11 -14.31
CA SER A 153 -6.99 -3.70 -14.49
C SER A 153 -5.61 -3.40 -13.88
N ASP A 154 -4.99 -2.32 -14.33
CA ASP A 154 -3.75 -1.78 -13.75
C ASP A 154 -4.05 -0.82 -12.59
N VAL A 155 -5.19 -1.02 -11.91
CA VAL A 155 -5.67 -0.14 -10.85
C VAL A 155 -5.51 -0.81 -9.49
N LEU A 156 -4.84 -0.12 -8.58
CA LEU A 156 -4.74 -0.51 -7.18
C LEU A 156 -5.64 0.39 -6.32
N LYS A 157 -6.46 -0.23 -5.49
CA LYS A 157 -7.22 0.44 -4.45
C LYS A 157 -6.41 0.39 -3.15
N LEU A 158 -6.13 1.56 -2.61
CA LEU A 158 -5.45 1.78 -1.35
C LEU A 158 -6.48 2.11 -0.29
N THR A 159 -6.39 1.47 0.85
CA THR A 159 -7.32 1.68 1.97
C THR A 159 -6.52 1.82 3.25
N PHE A 160 -6.81 2.84 4.03
CA PHE A 160 -6.24 3.03 5.36
C PHE A 160 -7.35 3.16 6.40
N VAL A 161 -7.23 2.40 7.48
CA VAL A 161 -8.23 2.35 8.56
C VAL A 161 -7.64 2.96 9.83
N SER A 162 -8.35 3.91 10.45
CA SER A 162 -7.91 4.53 11.71
C SER A 162 -9.09 4.84 12.62
N LYS A 163 -8.80 5.14 13.90
CA LYS A 163 -9.80 5.62 14.88
C LYS A 163 -10.09 7.11 14.74
N ASP A 164 -9.29 7.83 13.97
CA ASP A 164 -9.45 9.27 13.70
C ASP A 164 -9.47 9.52 12.19
N PRO A 165 -10.43 10.31 11.67
CA PRO A 165 -10.55 10.60 10.25
C PRO A 165 -9.35 11.39 9.69
N LYS A 166 -8.75 12.28 10.50
CA LYS A 166 -7.58 13.07 10.08
C LYS A 166 -6.37 12.18 9.90
N ILE A 167 -6.15 11.22 10.82
CA ILE A 167 -5.06 10.25 10.70
C ILE A 167 -5.27 9.35 9.48
N SER A 168 -6.49 8.87 9.26
CA SER A 168 -6.78 8.02 8.11
C SER A 168 -6.44 8.73 6.80
N GLN A 169 -6.82 10.00 6.66
CA GLN A 169 -6.55 10.81 5.49
C GLN A 169 -5.05 11.16 5.37
N LEU A 170 -4.43 11.62 6.45
CA LEU A 170 -3.00 11.98 6.47
C LEU A 170 -2.12 10.78 6.12
N ALA A 171 -2.39 9.62 6.71
CA ALA A 171 -1.63 8.41 6.47
C ALA A 171 -1.71 7.99 5.00
N LEU A 172 -2.92 7.89 4.45
CA LEU A 172 -3.10 7.48 3.07
C LEU A 172 -2.43 8.45 2.09
N ARG A 173 -2.61 9.76 2.29
CA ARG A 173 -1.94 10.79 1.49
C ARG A 173 -0.42 10.70 1.60
N SER A 174 0.09 10.53 2.82
CA SER A 174 1.54 10.44 3.04
C SER A 174 2.16 9.20 2.38
N ILE A 175 1.46 8.07 2.39
CA ILE A 175 1.89 6.84 1.70
C ILE A 175 1.96 7.10 0.18
N ILE A 176 0.95 7.72 -0.40
CA ILE A 176 0.92 8.03 -1.85
C ILE A 176 2.04 8.99 -2.22
N ASP A 177 2.19 10.10 -1.49
CA ASP A 177 3.26 11.08 -1.74
C ASP A 177 4.65 10.45 -1.64
N SER A 178 4.86 9.57 -0.65
CA SER A 178 6.15 8.90 -0.44
C SER A 178 6.43 7.86 -1.51
N TYR A 179 5.43 7.12 -1.94
CA TYR A 179 5.53 6.22 -3.08
C TYR A 179 5.91 6.96 -4.37
N GLN A 180 5.28 8.09 -4.65
CA GLN A 180 5.61 8.90 -5.83
C GLN A 180 7.06 9.41 -5.77
N ARG A 181 7.53 9.87 -4.62
CA ARG A 181 8.93 10.29 -4.43
C ARG A 181 9.88 9.12 -4.64
N TYR A 182 9.61 7.98 -4.02
CA TYR A 182 10.40 6.77 -4.20
C TYR A 182 10.52 6.36 -5.68
N GLU A 183 9.41 6.39 -6.43
CA GLU A 183 9.40 6.09 -7.86
C GLU A 183 10.29 7.05 -8.67
N VAL A 184 10.18 8.35 -8.39
CA VAL A 184 10.98 9.37 -9.08
C VAL A 184 12.47 9.19 -8.75
N ASP A 185 12.82 9.03 -7.48
CA ASP A 185 14.22 8.88 -7.05
C ASP A 185 14.83 7.59 -7.60
N SER A 186 14.07 6.50 -7.60
CA SER A 186 14.49 5.23 -8.19
C SER A 186 14.77 5.36 -9.70
N LYS A 187 13.90 6.04 -10.45
CA LYS A 187 14.09 6.30 -11.88
C LYS A 187 15.32 7.16 -12.14
N ILE A 188 15.55 8.20 -11.33
CA ILE A 188 16.75 9.04 -11.42
C ILE A 188 18.01 8.22 -11.17
N GLN A 189 18.04 7.38 -10.14
CA GLN A 189 19.19 6.52 -9.83
C GLN A 189 19.51 5.55 -10.98
N ILE A 190 18.48 4.87 -11.51
CA ILE A 190 18.63 3.94 -12.65
C ILE A 190 19.15 4.68 -13.86
N THR A 191 18.61 5.86 -14.19
CA THR A 191 19.05 6.69 -15.32
C THR A 191 20.50 7.15 -15.17
N ASN A 192 20.89 7.62 -13.99
CA ASN A 192 22.27 8.01 -13.71
C ASN A 192 23.25 6.85 -13.82
N TYR A 193 22.87 5.69 -13.29
CA TYR A 193 23.67 4.47 -13.43
C TYR A 193 23.83 4.08 -14.91
N ALA A 194 22.77 4.07 -15.69
CA ALA A 194 22.80 3.77 -17.10
C ALA A 194 23.70 4.76 -17.88
N ASN A 195 23.54 6.05 -17.64
CA ASN A 195 24.36 7.09 -18.25
C ASN A 195 25.86 6.92 -17.92
N THR A 196 26.18 6.62 -16.67
CA THR A 196 27.57 6.36 -16.25
C THR A 196 28.15 5.14 -17.00
N LYS A 197 27.38 4.07 -17.10
CA LYS A 197 27.81 2.86 -17.84
C LYS A 197 27.97 3.10 -19.33
N ILE A 198 27.03 3.82 -19.96
CA ILE A 198 27.09 4.18 -21.38
C ILE A 198 28.34 5.05 -21.63
N THR A 199 28.57 6.08 -20.82
CA THR A 199 29.73 6.98 -20.94
C THR A 199 31.04 6.22 -20.80
N SER A 200 31.15 5.30 -19.84
CA SER A 200 32.31 4.42 -19.70
C SER A 200 32.52 3.57 -20.95
N ARG A 201 31.46 2.97 -21.46
CA ARG A 201 31.54 2.12 -22.65
C ARG A 201 31.95 2.87 -23.91
N LEU A 202 31.40 4.10 -24.07
CA LEU A 202 31.82 5.00 -25.18
C LEU A 202 33.32 5.32 -25.12
N LYS A 203 33.83 5.59 -23.92
CA LYS A 203 35.28 5.85 -23.72
C LYS A 203 36.14 4.64 -24.08
N ASP A 204 35.72 3.44 -23.68
CA ASP A 204 36.40 2.20 -24.01
C ASP A 204 36.39 1.94 -25.53
N LEU A 205 35.26 2.16 -26.18
CA LEU A 205 35.13 2.01 -27.63
C LEU A 205 35.99 3.03 -28.39
N ALA A 206 36.02 4.28 -27.94
CA ALA A 206 36.88 5.32 -28.55
C ALA A 206 38.37 4.90 -28.47
N LYS A 207 38.79 4.36 -27.32
CA LYS A 207 40.18 3.82 -27.19
C LYS A 207 40.45 2.64 -28.13
N GLN A 208 39.50 1.71 -28.26
CA GLN A 208 39.63 0.60 -29.20
C GLN A 208 39.71 1.06 -30.66
N ILE A 209 38.97 2.09 -31.04
CA ILE A 209 39.03 2.69 -32.36
C ILE A 209 40.42 3.32 -32.59
N ASP A 210 40.92 4.15 -31.65
CA ASP A 210 42.24 4.76 -31.75
C ASP A 210 43.37 3.68 -31.88
N GLU A 211 43.29 2.61 -31.10
CA GLU A 211 44.23 1.48 -31.21
C GLU A 211 44.12 0.75 -32.57
N ALA A 212 42.92 0.57 -33.08
CA ALA A 212 42.67 -0.06 -34.38
C ALA A 212 43.19 0.81 -35.52
N GLU A 213 42.93 2.14 -35.45
CA GLU A 213 43.44 3.11 -36.45
C GLU A 213 44.95 3.17 -36.47
N LYS A 214 45.62 3.14 -35.32
CA LYS A 214 47.08 3.05 -35.23
C LYS A 214 47.62 1.77 -35.89
N LYS A 215 47.03 0.62 -35.58
CA LYS A 215 47.43 -0.66 -36.20
C LYS A 215 47.23 -0.64 -37.71
N LEU A 216 46.15 -0.04 -38.19
CA LEU A 216 45.89 0.12 -39.60
C LEU A 216 46.91 1.06 -40.28
N ALA A 217 47.28 2.17 -39.65
CA ALA A 217 48.30 3.09 -40.14
C ALA A 217 49.67 2.40 -40.19
N ASP A 218 50.05 1.65 -39.14
CA ASP A 218 51.31 0.89 -39.13
C ASP A 218 51.33 -0.18 -40.24
N TYR A 219 50.26 -0.93 -40.42
CA TYR A 219 50.10 -1.92 -41.47
C TYR A 219 50.23 -1.32 -42.86
N LYS A 220 49.58 -0.15 -43.13
CA LYS A 220 49.70 0.57 -44.40
C LYS A 220 51.13 1.03 -44.64
N LYS A 221 51.84 1.48 -43.62
CA LYS A 221 53.24 1.92 -43.71
C LYS A 221 54.19 0.76 -44.01
N GLU A 222 54.03 -0.35 -43.34
CA GLU A 222 54.85 -1.56 -43.57
C GLU A 222 54.69 -2.17 -44.94
N ASN A 223 53.47 -2.08 -45.52
CA ASN A 223 53.16 -2.69 -46.82
C ASN A 223 53.20 -1.68 -47.97
N ASN A 224 53.74 -0.47 -47.77
CA ASN A 224 53.79 0.59 -48.77
C ASN A 224 52.44 0.86 -49.51
N LEU A 225 51.35 0.68 -48.78
CA LEU A 225 49.99 0.92 -49.33
C LEU A 225 49.70 2.42 -49.28
N VAL A 226 49.77 3.06 -50.45
CA VAL A 226 49.36 4.47 -50.59
C VAL A 226 47.85 4.55 -50.45
N ASP A 227 47.39 5.44 -49.57
CA ASP A 227 45.99 5.69 -49.35
C ASP A 227 45.37 6.31 -50.63
N THR A 228 44.74 5.50 -51.44
CA THR A 228 43.92 5.98 -52.55
C THR A 228 42.58 6.52 -51.95
N GLY A 229 42.69 7.57 -51.17
CA GLY A 229 41.58 8.30 -50.66
C GLY A 229 40.84 9.05 -51.77
N ASN A 230 40.11 8.32 -52.61
CA ASN A 230 39.11 8.85 -53.53
C ASN A 230 38.16 7.73 -53.94
N VAL A 231 37.23 7.40 -53.02
CA VAL A 231 35.98 6.89 -53.51
C VAL A 231 35.11 8.12 -53.82
N LYS A 232 35.32 8.67 -55.03
CA LYS A 232 34.38 9.57 -55.65
C LYS A 232 33.01 8.89 -55.68
N GLU A 233 32.04 9.60 -55.09
CA GLU A 233 30.63 9.62 -55.47
C GLU A 233 30.28 8.68 -56.64
N LEU A 234 29.56 7.64 -56.35
CA LEU A 234 28.72 6.98 -57.33
C LEU A 234 27.36 7.70 -57.33
N LYS A 235 27.11 8.41 -58.43
CA LYS A 235 25.84 9.02 -58.79
C LYS A 235 24.68 8.04 -58.73
#